data_d3abb9a955cb103ca503c1f088b5e42b
#
_entry.id   d3abb9a955cb103ca503c1f088b5e42b
#
_cell.length_a   1.000
_cell.length_b   1.000
_cell.length_c   1.000
_cell.angle_alpha   90.00
_cell.angle_beta   90.00
_cell.angle_gamma   90.00
#
_symmetry.space_group_name_H-M   'P 1'
#
loop_
_entity.id
_entity.type
_entity.pdbx_description
1 polymer ?
#
loop_
_entity_poly.entity_id
_entity_poly.type
_entity_poly.pdbx_seq_one_letter_code
_entity_poly.pdbx_strand_id
1 'polypeptide(L)'
;MSRKLAAAAIALAGPFVAAPAAEAAPPACFDRTASTTFEESRIDTPALPGGQQVPSALVEAGGFTSYVDGLRAELCRARSVAAAERVLNQRGRVLWHDAVERAQGRLWMGTIERYDDRPLYWARLVGTRDLRQWRPSFAVSDGDRAALLRTFEYASRGITSNAFPNREAVTKVLVSGFDPYQLNNEIRRSNPSGASALQLDGVTFKAGRKTIQIQAVALPVTWSGFNAGIVEDAFGPHLAGDSGGQRADLIMTISQGNRGTMNIEQWAAAWRGGNPDNNNEGTPEPIPPAAGWPQPDPQPEFIETTLPYQAMIDARTTPWPTRLNQQICEWAAADRPTGPVTCKTTGPTPGGQAQSGGGGNYLSNESMYRSNRLRLALGATDIPGGHLHISALVYPADPLVVIDQAFAADRAQTIEQTIALVKAAGASRAGA
;
A
#
# COMPACT_ATOMS: atom_id res chain seq x y z
N MET A 1 -60.74 -26.34 62.62
CA MET A 1 -59.82 -26.73 61.56
C MET A 1 -59.56 -25.50 60.67
N SER A 2 -58.50 -24.76 60.98
CA SER A 2 -58.16 -23.52 60.29
C SER A 2 -57.10 -23.78 59.17
N ARG A 3 -57.44 -23.47 57.95
CA ARG A 3 -56.50 -23.51 56.85
C ARG A 3 -55.87 -22.14 56.72
N LYS A 4 -54.52 -22.06 56.84
CA LYS A 4 -53.71 -20.88 56.56
C LYS A 4 -53.45 -20.84 55.07
N LEU A 5 -53.81 -19.73 54.44
CA LEU A 5 -53.38 -19.37 53.06
C LEU A 5 -51.99 -18.74 53.13
N ALA A 6 -51.05 -19.30 52.39
CA ALA A 6 -49.71 -18.70 52.15
C ALA A 6 -49.78 -17.85 50.91
N ALA A 7 -49.41 -16.58 51.03
CA ALA A 7 -49.24 -15.65 49.90
C ALA A 7 -47.87 -15.80 49.35
N ALA A 8 -47.76 -16.12 48.04
CA ALA A 8 -46.49 -16.12 47.28
C ALA A 8 -46.22 -14.71 46.74
N ALA A 9 -45.10 -14.11 47.12
CA ALA A 9 -44.62 -12.86 46.55
C ALA A 9 -43.88 -13.15 45.25
N ILE A 10 -44.36 -12.62 44.13
CA ILE A 10 -43.70 -12.66 42.83
C ILE A 10 -42.76 -11.45 42.77
N ALA A 11 -41.45 -11.68 42.77
CA ALA A 11 -40.42 -10.68 42.53
C ALA A 11 -40.34 -10.40 41.02
N LEU A 12 -40.71 -9.21 40.60
CA LEU A 12 -40.50 -8.70 39.25
C LEU A 12 -39.00 -8.34 39.07
N ALA A 13 -38.26 -9.16 38.34
CA ALA A 13 -36.92 -8.81 37.86
C ALA A 13 -37.07 -7.85 36.70
N GLY A 14 -36.71 -6.59 36.91
CA GLY A 14 -36.60 -5.58 35.83
C GLY A 14 -35.38 -5.86 34.93
N PRO A 15 -35.44 -5.47 33.67
CA PRO A 15 -34.29 -5.66 32.76
C PRO A 15 -33.09 -4.85 33.23
N PHE A 16 -31.97 -5.52 33.48
CA PHE A 16 -30.67 -4.88 33.63
C PHE A 16 -30.29 -4.27 32.28
N VAL A 17 -30.38 -2.95 32.16
CA VAL A 17 -29.73 -2.22 31.08
C VAL A 17 -28.24 -2.19 31.43
N ALA A 18 -27.42 -2.97 30.72
CA ALA A 18 -25.98 -2.90 30.84
C ALA A 18 -25.52 -1.49 30.41
N ALA A 19 -24.88 -0.78 31.33
CA ALA A 19 -24.24 0.47 31.02
C ALA A 19 -23.19 0.23 29.91
N PRO A 20 -23.03 1.17 28.92
CA PRO A 20 -21.99 1.04 27.92
C PRO A 20 -20.64 0.91 28.64
N ALA A 21 -19.83 -0.07 28.21
CA ALA A 21 -18.49 -0.27 28.74
C ALA A 21 -17.73 1.05 28.60
N ALA A 22 -17.27 1.62 29.71
CA ALA A 22 -16.43 2.80 29.69
C ALA A 22 -15.19 2.49 28.86
N GLU A 23 -14.96 3.29 27.82
CA GLU A 23 -13.76 3.20 27.00
C GLU A 23 -12.53 3.29 27.94
N ALA A 24 -11.70 2.26 27.93
CA ALA A 24 -10.56 2.19 28.83
C ALA A 24 -9.67 3.41 28.59
N ALA A 25 -9.37 4.19 29.64
CA ALA A 25 -8.50 5.35 29.55
C ALA A 25 -7.20 4.96 28.85
N PRO A 26 -6.71 5.74 27.88
CA PRO A 26 -5.50 5.41 27.15
C PRO A 26 -4.35 5.23 28.14
N PRO A 27 -3.45 4.25 27.89
CA PRO A 27 -2.31 4.03 28.77
C PRO A 27 -1.55 5.32 28.99
N ALA A 28 -1.12 5.61 30.23
CA ALA A 28 -0.42 6.84 30.63
C ALA A 28 0.89 7.13 29.86
N CYS A 29 1.34 6.18 29.01
CA CYS A 29 2.56 6.30 28.20
C CYS A 29 2.34 7.00 26.83
N PHE A 30 1.17 7.57 26.57
CA PHE A 30 0.89 8.31 25.33
C PHE A 30 0.46 9.74 25.65
N ASP A 31 1.09 10.69 24.97
CA ASP A 31 0.70 12.11 24.97
C ASP A 31 -0.17 12.39 23.74
N ARG A 32 -1.47 12.41 23.95
CA ARG A 32 -2.45 12.63 22.87
C ARG A 32 -2.45 14.06 22.32
N THR A 33 -1.72 14.98 22.94
CA THR A 33 -1.56 16.37 22.47
C THR A 33 -0.32 16.53 21.56
N ALA A 34 0.54 15.52 21.48
CA ALA A 34 1.71 15.57 20.61
C ALA A 34 1.32 15.61 19.13
N SER A 35 2.10 16.34 18.36
CA SER A 35 1.87 16.56 16.93
C SER A 35 1.80 15.25 16.15
N THR A 36 0.88 15.20 15.19
CA THR A 36 0.69 14.12 14.22
C THR A 36 0.92 14.64 12.81
N THR A 37 1.03 13.75 11.83
CA THR A 37 1.03 14.17 10.42
C THR A 37 -0.37 14.56 9.97
N PHE A 38 -0.46 15.27 8.83
CA PHE A 38 -1.75 15.60 8.25
C PHE A 38 -2.53 14.34 7.86
N GLU A 39 -1.84 13.29 7.37
CA GLU A 39 -2.45 11.99 7.10
C GLU A 39 -3.05 11.37 8.36
N GLU A 40 -2.31 11.37 9.46
CA GLU A 40 -2.73 10.81 10.76
C GLU A 40 -3.89 11.60 11.40
N SER A 41 -4.00 12.91 11.15
CA SER A 41 -5.09 13.75 11.67
C SER A 41 -6.47 13.28 11.18
N ARG A 42 -6.53 12.61 10.02
CA ARG A 42 -7.78 12.06 9.47
C ARG A 42 -8.37 10.91 10.28
N ILE A 43 -7.59 10.28 11.17
CA ILE A 43 -8.08 9.21 12.06
C ILE A 43 -9.24 9.70 12.92
N ASP A 44 -9.21 10.98 13.32
CA ASP A 44 -10.21 11.59 14.20
C ASP A 44 -11.31 12.32 13.42
N THR A 45 -11.37 12.21 12.09
CA THR A 45 -12.40 12.83 11.26
C THR A 45 -13.75 12.14 11.49
N PRO A 46 -14.75 12.80 12.08
CA PRO A 46 -16.08 12.23 12.24
C PRO A 46 -16.75 12.14 10.86
N ALA A 47 -17.39 11.03 10.57
CA ALA A 47 -18.04 10.83 9.27
C ALA A 47 -19.36 10.05 9.34
N LEU A 48 -19.69 9.45 10.46
CA LEU A 48 -20.87 8.60 10.58
C LEU A 48 -21.89 9.16 11.58
N PRO A 49 -23.19 8.87 11.42
CA PRO A 49 -24.20 9.16 12.43
C PRO A 49 -23.80 8.58 13.79
N GLY A 50 -24.03 9.34 14.86
CA GLY A 50 -23.66 8.93 16.21
C GLY A 50 -22.19 9.21 16.58
N GLY A 51 -21.44 9.87 15.70
CA GLY A 51 -20.05 10.29 15.97
C GLY A 51 -19.00 9.20 15.76
N GLN A 52 -19.36 8.05 15.20
CA GLN A 52 -18.38 7.02 14.84
C GLN A 52 -17.54 7.48 13.67
N GLN A 53 -16.21 7.41 13.82
CA GLN A 53 -15.25 7.80 12.80
C GLN A 53 -15.09 6.67 11.77
N VAL A 54 -14.98 7.00 10.48
CA VAL A 54 -14.77 6.02 9.40
C VAL A 54 -13.53 5.16 9.64
N PRO A 55 -12.37 5.72 10.05
CA PRO A 55 -11.18 4.93 10.36
C PRO A 55 -11.41 3.87 11.45
N SER A 56 -12.01 4.26 12.58
CA SER A 56 -12.31 3.33 13.69
C SER A 56 -13.26 2.22 13.25
N ALA A 57 -14.34 2.59 12.54
CA ALA A 57 -15.30 1.63 11.99
C ALA A 57 -14.64 0.60 11.07
N LEU A 58 -13.69 1.02 10.23
CA LEU A 58 -12.98 0.13 9.31
C LEU A 58 -11.97 -0.77 10.03
N VAL A 59 -11.26 -0.25 11.04
CA VAL A 59 -10.35 -1.06 11.89
C VAL A 59 -11.15 -2.14 12.63
N GLU A 60 -12.28 -1.78 13.22
CA GLU A 60 -13.18 -2.70 13.90
C GLU A 60 -13.77 -3.73 12.93
N ALA A 61 -14.39 -3.29 11.84
CA ALA A 61 -14.97 -4.16 10.83
C ALA A 61 -13.93 -5.11 10.17
N GLY A 62 -12.67 -4.70 10.11
CA GLY A 62 -11.56 -5.54 9.68
C GLY A 62 -11.02 -6.50 10.72
N GLY A 63 -11.44 -6.36 12.01
CA GLY A 63 -10.99 -7.20 13.12
C GLY A 63 -9.65 -6.80 13.73
N PHE A 64 -9.13 -5.58 13.44
CA PHE A 64 -7.81 -5.13 13.90
C PHE A 64 -7.80 -4.35 15.23
N THR A 65 -8.95 -4.20 15.91
CA THR A 65 -9.02 -3.47 17.20
C THR A 65 -8.07 -4.07 18.24
N SER A 66 -8.14 -5.39 18.46
CA SER A 66 -7.27 -6.08 19.42
C SER A 66 -5.79 -6.01 19.06
N TYR A 67 -5.48 -5.94 17.75
CA TYR A 67 -4.12 -5.71 17.28
C TYR A 67 -3.59 -4.34 17.73
N VAL A 68 -4.36 -3.29 17.50
CA VAL A 68 -4.00 -1.91 17.87
C VAL A 68 -3.80 -1.80 19.39
N ASP A 69 -4.72 -2.35 20.17
CA ASP A 69 -4.63 -2.33 21.64
C ASP A 69 -3.43 -3.13 22.16
N GLY A 70 -3.14 -4.27 21.53
CA GLY A 70 -1.95 -5.07 21.83
C GLY A 70 -0.65 -4.33 21.55
N LEU A 71 -0.55 -3.62 20.41
CA LEU A 71 0.60 -2.79 20.07
C LEU A 71 0.84 -1.69 21.12
N ARG A 72 -0.23 -0.98 21.50
CA ARG A 72 -0.18 0.05 22.58
C ARG A 72 0.32 -0.52 23.88
N ALA A 73 -0.25 -1.64 24.32
CA ALA A 73 0.13 -2.29 25.56
C ALA A 73 1.60 -2.75 25.58
N GLU A 74 2.12 -3.24 24.46
CA GLU A 74 3.52 -3.66 24.36
C GLU A 74 4.49 -2.49 24.30
N LEU A 75 4.15 -1.41 23.60
CA LEU A 75 4.95 -0.18 23.61
C LEU A 75 5.06 0.40 25.02
N CYS A 76 3.96 0.43 25.79
CA CYS A 76 3.98 0.90 27.18
C CYS A 76 4.87 0.04 28.10
N ARG A 77 5.06 -1.22 27.78
CA ARG A 77 5.94 -2.13 28.52
C ARG A 77 7.39 -2.12 28.08
N ALA A 78 7.70 -1.52 26.92
CA ALA A 78 9.06 -1.44 26.41
C ALA A 78 9.95 -0.66 27.38
N ARG A 79 11.17 -1.16 27.64
CA ARG A 79 12.13 -0.61 28.58
C ARG A 79 13.37 0.03 27.93
N SER A 80 13.44 0.00 26.59
CA SER A 80 14.52 0.60 25.80
C SER A 80 14.09 0.77 24.35
N VAL A 81 14.81 1.60 23.60
CA VAL A 81 14.63 1.76 22.14
C VAL A 81 14.72 0.41 21.44
N ALA A 82 15.73 -0.41 21.74
CA ALA A 82 15.91 -1.73 21.14
C ALA A 82 14.74 -2.71 21.47
N ALA A 83 14.11 -2.59 22.66
CA ALA A 83 12.94 -3.38 23.00
C ALA A 83 11.71 -2.91 22.19
N ALA A 84 11.52 -1.59 22.03
CA ALA A 84 10.46 -1.03 21.21
C ALA A 84 10.63 -1.41 19.74
N GLU A 85 11.85 -1.37 19.22
CA GLU A 85 12.14 -1.78 17.84
C GLU A 85 11.74 -3.23 17.55
N ARG A 86 12.07 -4.16 18.47
CA ARG A 86 11.64 -5.56 18.35
C ARG A 86 10.11 -5.70 18.33
N VAL A 87 9.43 -4.98 19.23
CA VAL A 87 7.95 -4.95 19.25
C VAL A 87 7.41 -4.46 17.93
N LEU A 88 7.91 -3.33 17.42
CA LEU A 88 7.43 -2.71 16.19
C LEU A 88 7.69 -3.58 14.95
N ASN A 89 8.87 -4.19 14.86
CA ASN A 89 9.17 -5.12 13.76
C ASN A 89 8.23 -6.34 13.80
N GLN A 90 8.09 -6.96 14.98
CA GLN A 90 7.22 -8.12 15.14
C GLN A 90 5.75 -7.75 14.85
N ARG A 91 5.24 -6.69 15.47
CA ARG A 91 3.85 -6.26 15.29
C ARG A 91 3.57 -5.79 13.86
N GLY A 92 4.49 -5.06 13.23
CA GLY A 92 4.34 -4.69 11.83
C GLY A 92 4.23 -5.92 10.92
N ARG A 93 5.09 -6.92 11.10
CA ARG A 93 5.01 -8.18 10.34
C ARG A 93 3.70 -8.94 10.58
N VAL A 94 3.23 -8.98 11.83
CA VAL A 94 1.93 -9.62 12.16
C VAL A 94 0.80 -8.87 11.47
N LEU A 95 0.79 -7.54 11.50
CA LEU A 95 -0.24 -6.74 10.83
C LEU A 95 -0.31 -7.02 9.34
N TRP A 96 0.83 -7.05 8.65
CA TRP A 96 0.92 -7.38 7.23
C TRP A 96 0.46 -8.82 6.96
N HIS A 97 1.01 -9.77 7.71
CA HIS A 97 0.68 -11.19 7.57
C HIS A 97 -0.82 -11.45 7.76
N ASP A 98 -1.42 -10.93 8.83
CA ASP A 98 -2.84 -11.15 9.11
C ASP A 98 -3.74 -10.49 8.06
N ALA A 99 -3.33 -9.32 7.52
CA ALA A 99 -4.03 -8.68 6.41
C ALA A 99 -3.95 -9.53 5.13
N VAL A 100 -2.81 -10.14 4.82
CA VAL A 100 -2.63 -11.06 3.69
C VAL A 100 -3.46 -12.33 3.89
N GLU A 101 -3.36 -12.97 5.06
CA GLU A 101 -4.12 -14.19 5.37
C GLU A 101 -5.64 -13.94 5.30
N ARG A 102 -6.09 -12.79 5.82
CA ARG A 102 -7.48 -12.33 5.70
C ARG A 102 -7.88 -12.13 4.24
N ALA A 103 -7.08 -11.37 3.48
CA ALA A 103 -7.34 -11.07 2.08
C ALA A 103 -7.45 -12.36 1.24
N GLN A 104 -6.60 -13.33 1.49
CA GLN A 104 -6.56 -14.61 0.77
C GLN A 104 -7.54 -15.64 1.33
N GLY A 105 -8.34 -15.29 2.36
CA GLY A 105 -9.39 -16.13 2.93
C GLY A 105 -8.88 -17.28 3.80
N ARG A 106 -7.63 -17.21 4.28
CA ARG A 106 -7.06 -18.20 5.21
C ARG A 106 -7.27 -17.83 6.69
N LEU A 107 -7.50 -16.56 6.96
CA LEU A 107 -7.83 -16.05 8.29
C LEU A 107 -9.20 -15.38 8.28
N TRP A 108 -10.13 -15.90 9.11
CA TRP A 108 -11.43 -15.29 9.31
C TRP A 108 -11.35 -14.29 10.46
N MET A 109 -11.42 -13.00 10.12
CA MET A 109 -11.44 -11.91 11.09
C MET A 109 -12.28 -10.74 10.55
N GLY A 110 -12.93 -10.03 11.48
CA GLY A 110 -13.82 -8.92 11.15
C GLY A 110 -15.10 -9.34 10.44
N THR A 111 -15.85 -8.35 9.96
CA THR A 111 -17.15 -8.51 9.32
C THR A 111 -17.21 -7.97 7.90
N ILE A 112 -16.20 -7.18 7.51
CA ILE A 112 -16.07 -6.61 6.16
C ILE A 112 -15.47 -7.65 5.20
N GLU A 113 -15.80 -7.55 3.93
CA GLU A 113 -15.33 -8.50 2.93
C GLU A 113 -13.80 -8.48 2.77
N ARG A 114 -13.23 -9.62 2.33
CA ARG A 114 -11.79 -9.89 2.39
C ARG A 114 -10.91 -9.04 1.48
N TYR A 115 -11.46 -8.54 0.36
CA TYR A 115 -10.72 -7.70 -0.60
C TYR A 115 -10.52 -6.25 -0.13
N ASP A 116 -11.05 -5.88 1.06
CA ASP A 116 -10.94 -4.53 1.58
C ASP A 116 -9.57 -4.27 2.21
N ASP A 117 -8.80 -3.35 1.63
CA ASP A 117 -7.47 -2.92 2.07
C ASP A 117 -7.51 -1.87 3.20
N ARG A 118 -8.65 -1.18 3.34
CA ARG A 118 -8.80 -0.05 4.28
C ARG A 118 -8.54 -0.40 5.74
N PRO A 119 -8.95 -1.58 6.25
CA PRO A 119 -8.64 -1.97 7.63
C PRO A 119 -7.15 -2.00 7.95
N LEU A 120 -6.32 -2.55 7.05
CA LEU A 120 -4.86 -2.55 7.19
C LEU A 120 -4.30 -1.13 7.19
N TYR A 121 -4.72 -0.32 6.22
CA TYR A 121 -4.27 1.07 6.10
C TYR A 121 -4.53 1.85 7.39
N TRP A 122 -5.77 1.83 7.88
CA TRP A 122 -6.14 2.59 9.09
C TRP A 122 -5.51 2.03 10.36
N ALA A 123 -5.38 0.70 10.50
CA ALA A 123 -4.68 0.10 11.64
C ALA A 123 -3.19 0.49 11.67
N ARG A 124 -2.51 0.51 10.51
CA ARG A 124 -1.13 1.00 10.37
C ARG A 124 -1.03 2.46 10.77
N LEU A 125 -1.91 3.31 10.24
CA LEU A 125 -1.90 4.73 10.51
C LEU A 125 -2.17 5.06 11.99
N VAL A 126 -3.03 4.29 12.66
CA VAL A 126 -3.18 4.37 14.13
C VAL A 126 -1.88 4.01 14.82
N GLY A 127 -1.18 2.97 14.36
CA GLY A 127 0.11 2.56 14.93
C GLY A 127 1.20 3.63 14.79
N THR A 128 1.31 4.28 13.63
CA THR A 128 2.31 5.36 13.42
C THR A 128 1.98 6.59 14.25
N ARG A 129 0.70 6.99 14.33
CA ARG A 129 0.25 8.05 15.23
C ARG A 129 0.56 7.74 16.69
N ASP A 130 0.23 6.55 17.15
CA ASP A 130 0.52 6.13 18.52
C ASP A 130 2.03 6.20 18.80
N LEU A 131 2.88 5.79 17.86
CA LEU A 131 4.33 5.86 18.02
C LEU A 131 4.86 7.30 18.08
N ARG A 132 4.28 8.26 17.34
CA ARG A 132 4.61 9.69 17.48
C ARG A 132 4.22 10.25 18.86
N GLN A 133 3.10 9.81 19.38
CA GLN A 133 2.54 10.23 20.66
C GLN A 133 3.08 9.43 21.85
N TRP A 134 3.87 8.39 21.61
CA TRP A 134 4.44 7.55 22.66
C TRP A 134 5.47 8.30 23.51
N ARG A 135 5.32 8.20 24.84
CA ARG A 135 6.16 8.83 25.86
C ARG A 135 6.60 7.76 26.87
N PRO A 136 7.65 6.98 26.55
CA PRO A 136 8.20 6.00 27.49
C PRO A 136 8.88 6.67 28.69
N SER A 137 9.18 5.88 29.71
CA SER A 137 9.90 6.32 30.90
C SER A 137 11.41 6.52 30.67
N PHE A 138 11.94 6.28 29.50
CA PHE A 138 13.31 6.47 29.06
C PHE A 138 13.40 7.46 27.91
N ALA A 139 14.58 8.02 27.68
CA ALA A 139 14.79 8.98 26.60
C ALA A 139 14.71 8.30 25.22
N VAL A 140 14.02 8.94 24.29
CA VAL A 140 13.95 8.58 22.88
C VAL A 140 14.29 9.84 22.09
N SER A 141 15.39 9.82 21.36
CA SER A 141 15.78 10.92 20.48
C SER A 141 14.88 10.99 19.26
N ASP A 142 14.87 12.12 18.54
CA ASP A 142 14.14 12.25 17.27
C ASP A 142 14.64 11.26 16.22
N GLY A 143 15.95 10.99 16.19
CA GLY A 143 16.56 9.97 15.34
C GLY A 143 16.06 8.56 15.66
N ASP A 144 16.00 8.19 16.96
CA ASP A 144 15.45 6.91 17.39
C ASP A 144 13.98 6.78 16.99
N ARG A 145 13.21 7.84 17.20
CA ARG A 145 11.77 7.86 16.83
C ARG A 145 11.57 7.69 15.33
N ALA A 146 12.38 8.36 14.51
CA ALA A 146 12.35 8.20 13.05
C ALA A 146 12.70 6.77 12.62
N ALA A 147 13.71 6.17 13.25
CA ALA A 147 14.10 4.77 13.01
C ALA A 147 13.00 3.78 13.42
N LEU A 148 12.36 3.99 14.57
CA LEU A 148 11.25 3.17 15.05
C LEU A 148 10.02 3.28 14.12
N LEU A 149 9.68 4.48 13.65
CA LEU A 149 8.62 4.69 12.64
C LEU A 149 8.95 3.93 11.36
N ARG A 150 10.18 4.06 10.84
CA ARG A 150 10.62 3.34 9.65
C ARG A 150 10.51 1.82 9.83
N THR A 151 10.95 1.29 10.99
CA THR A 151 10.85 -0.14 11.30
C THR A 151 9.41 -0.62 11.22
N PHE A 152 8.47 0.10 11.83
CA PHE A 152 7.05 -0.27 11.81
C PHE A 152 6.43 -0.14 10.41
N GLU A 153 6.70 0.97 9.71
CA GLU A 153 6.25 1.21 8.34
C GLU A 153 6.70 0.09 7.40
N TYR A 154 7.97 -0.26 7.40
CA TYR A 154 8.52 -1.29 6.52
C TYR A 154 7.97 -2.69 6.83
N ALA A 155 7.86 -3.02 8.12
CA ALA A 155 7.35 -4.30 8.55
C ALA A 155 5.86 -4.46 8.22
N SER A 156 5.04 -3.41 8.39
CA SER A 156 3.59 -3.44 8.14
C SER A 156 3.20 -3.22 6.68
N ARG A 157 4.19 -3.05 5.79
CA ARG A 157 4.04 -2.93 4.34
C ARG A 157 4.53 -4.14 3.55
N GLY A 158 4.97 -5.20 4.24
CA GLY A 158 5.54 -6.39 3.63
C GLY A 158 7.02 -6.25 3.22
N ILE A 159 7.63 -5.04 3.31
CA ILE A 159 9.00 -4.80 2.82
C ILE A 159 10.04 -5.65 3.54
N THR A 160 9.88 -5.85 4.85
CA THR A 160 10.82 -6.67 5.64
C THR A 160 10.55 -8.17 5.57
N SER A 161 9.51 -8.61 4.87
CA SER A 161 9.09 -10.00 4.76
C SER A 161 8.95 -10.53 3.33
N ASN A 162 9.21 -9.70 2.31
CA ASN A 162 9.09 -10.04 0.89
C ASN A 162 10.22 -10.96 0.38
N ALA A 163 10.48 -12.05 1.08
CA ALA A 163 11.54 -12.99 0.73
C ALA A 163 11.02 -14.12 -0.18
N PHE A 164 11.75 -14.41 -1.25
CA PHE A 164 11.50 -15.58 -2.08
C PHE A 164 12.11 -16.83 -1.44
N PRO A 165 11.44 -18.00 -1.54
CA PRO A 165 12.06 -19.24 -1.09
C PRO A 165 13.26 -19.57 -1.98
N ASN A 166 14.31 -20.07 -1.36
CA ASN A 166 15.50 -20.54 -2.09
C ASN A 166 15.20 -21.88 -2.80
N ARG A 167 14.53 -21.80 -3.97
CA ARG A 167 14.19 -22.94 -4.82
C ARG A 167 14.60 -22.62 -6.25
N GLU A 168 15.44 -23.43 -6.84
CA GLU A 168 16.04 -23.20 -8.17
C GLU A 168 15.06 -23.20 -9.34
N ALA A 169 13.87 -23.76 -9.20
CA ALA A 169 12.91 -23.91 -10.32
C ALA A 169 11.68 -22.99 -10.20
N VAL A 170 11.83 -21.82 -9.59
CA VAL A 170 10.71 -20.89 -9.37
C VAL A 170 10.98 -19.58 -10.09
N THR A 171 10.05 -19.15 -10.95
CA THR A 171 10.04 -17.77 -11.48
C THR A 171 9.52 -16.81 -10.41
N LYS A 172 10.29 -15.79 -10.09
CA LYS A 172 10.08 -14.87 -8.99
C LYS A 172 9.55 -13.53 -9.50
N VAL A 173 8.37 -13.15 -9.08
CA VAL A 173 7.70 -11.90 -9.47
C VAL A 173 7.53 -11.02 -8.24
N LEU A 174 8.10 -9.81 -8.25
CA LEU A 174 7.90 -8.83 -7.20
C LEU A 174 6.97 -7.73 -7.70
N VAL A 175 5.90 -7.48 -6.94
CA VAL A 175 4.94 -6.41 -7.25
C VAL A 175 4.78 -5.43 -6.10
N SER A 176 4.35 -4.20 -6.40
CA SER A 176 3.88 -3.28 -5.37
C SER A 176 2.47 -2.79 -5.66
N GLY A 177 1.70 -2.53 -4.61
CA GLY A 177 0.49 -1.72 -4.66
C GLY A 177 0.67 -0.45 -3.83
N PHE A 178 -0.39 0.35 -3.68
CA PHE A 178 -0.39 1.60 -2.94
C PHE A 178 -1.47 1.63 -1.88
N ASP A 179 -1.23 2.41 -0.83
CA ASP A 179 -2.24 2.81 0.14
C ASP A 179 -3.36 3.65 -0.51
N PRO A 180 -4.52 3.79 0.15
CA PRO A 180 -5.54 4.75 -0.22
C PRO A 180 -5.00 6.19 -0.35
N TYR A 181 -5.55 6.97 -1.28
CA TYR A 181 -5.14 8.35 -1.55
C TYR A 181 -6.34 9.26 -1.85
N GLN A 182 -6.10 10.59 -1.95
CA GLN A 182 -7.17 11.60 -2.09
C GLN A 182 -8.22 11.54 -0.98
N LEU A 183 -7.80 11.24 0.23
CA LEU A 183 -8.64 11.09 1.41
C LEU A 183 -9.32 12.38 1.86
N ASN A 184 -8.86 13.54 1.39
CA ASN A 184 -9.54 14.82 1.58
C ASN A 184 -10.88 14.91 0.83
N ASN A 185 -10.95 14.24 -0.32
CA ASN A 185 -12.13 14.23 -1.17
C ASN A 185 -13.12 13.14 -0.76
N GLU A 186 -12.58 12.00 -0.28
CA GLU A 186 -13.37 10.83 0.07
C GLU A 186 -12.61 9.99 1.11
N ILE A 187 -13.01 10.10 2.37
CA ILE A 187 -12.36 9.39 3.49
C ILE A 187 -12.53 7.87 3.44
N ARG A 188 -13.53 7.36 2.70
CA ARG A 188 -13.82 5.93 2.57
C ARG A 188 -12.96 5.27 1.49
N ARG A 189 -12.00 5.95 0.90
CA ARG A 189 -11.20 5.43 -0.22
C ARG A 189 -10.52 4.11 0.12
N SER A 190 -10.63 3.18 -0.83
CA SER A 190 -9.86 1.95 -0.97
C SER A 190 -8.94 2.12 -2.17
N ASN A 191 -7.76 1.53 -2.15
CA ASN A 191 -6.90 1.47 -3.32
C ASN A 191 -6.85 0.04 -3.86
N PRO A 192 -7.43 -0.24 -5.03
CA PRO A 192 -7.47 -1.60 -5.56
C PRO A 192 -6.06 -2.18 -5.83
N SER A 193 -5.03 -1.34 -5.97
CA SER A 193 -3.66 -1.82 -6.14
C SER A 193 -3.06 -2.35 -4.84
N GLY A 194 -3.29 -1.67 -3.70
CA GLY A 194 -2.91 -2.17 -2.38
C GLY A 194 -3.68 -3.43 -2.00
N ALA A 195 -4.99 -3.45 -2.29
CA ALA A 195 -5.81 -4.64 -2.12
C ALA A 195 -5.30 -5.82 -2.99
N SER A 196 -4.88 -5.55 -4.23
CA SER A 196 -4.26 -6.58 -5.12
C SER A 196 -2.93 -7.09 -4.56
N ALA A 197 -2.11 -6.22 -3.96
CA ALA A 197 -0.86 -6.64 -3.33
C ALA A 197 -1.11 -7.65 -2.20
N LEU A 198 -2.12 -7.43 -1.35
CA LEU A 198 -2.51 -8.38 -0.31
C LEU A 198 -2.96 -9.74 -0.88
N GLN A 199 -3.65 -9.74 -2.02
CA GLN A 199 -4.10 -10.96 -2.69
C GLN A 199 -2.95 -11.72 -3.36
N LEU A 200 -1.86 -11.03 -3.71
CA LEU A 200 -0.73 -11.58 -4.48
C LEU A 200 0.43 -12.02 -3.60
N ASP A 201 0.58 -11.46 -2.38
CA ASP A 201 1.74 -11.75 -1.54
C ASP A 201 1.83 -13.23 -1.13
N GLY A 202 2.98 -13.83 -1.38
CA GLY A 202 3.25 -15.25 -1.11
C GLY A 202 2.55 -16.24 -2.05
N VAL A 203 1.78 -15.77 -3.05
CA VAL A 203 1.02 -16.65 -3.95
C VAL A 203 1.94 -17.41 -4.88
N THR A 204 1.67 -18.71 -5.00
CA THR A 204 2.34 -19.63 -5.93
C THR A 204 1.33 -20.21 -6.89
N PHE A 205 1.68 -20.26 -8.20
CA PHE A 205 0.86 -20.91 -9.21
C PHE A 205 1.71 -21.63 -10.27
N LYS A 206 1.08 -22.48 -11.09
CA LYS A 206 1.74 -23.20 -12.18
C LYS A 206 1.48 -22.51 -13.52
N ALA A 207 2.54 -22.36 -14.32
CA ALA A 207 2.47 -22.03 -15.74
C ALA A 207 3.24 -23.10 -16.51
N GLY A 208 2.52 -24.03 -17.12
CA GLY A 208 3.12 -25.23 -17.71
C GLY A 208 3.87 -26.04 -16.64
N ARG A 209 5.15 -26.31 -16.90
CA ARG A 209 6.01 -27.07 -15.98
C ARG A 209 6.68 -26.20 -14.90
N LYS A 210 6.65 -24.86 -15.05
CA LYS A 210 7.30 -23.94 -14.13
C LYS A 210 6.37 -23.52 -13.01
N THR A 211 6.96 -23.21 -11.87
CA THR A 211 6.26 -22.62 -10.72
C THR A 211 6.58 -21.13 -10.70
N ILE A 212 5.57 -20.29 -10.57
CA ILE A 212 5.73 -18.86 -10.38
C ILE A 212 5.36 -18.54 -8.94
N GLN A 213 6.19 -17.74 -8.29
CA GLN A 213 5.91 -17.19 -6.98
C GLN A 213 5.88 -15.68 -7.05
N ILE A 214 4.89 -15.08 -6.41
CA ILE A 214 4.73 -13.64 -6.31
C ILE A 214 5.00 -13.22 -4.87
N GLN A 215 5.78 -12.16 -4.71
CA GLN A 215 5.89 -11.39 -3.48
C GLN A 215 5.34 -9.99 -3.72
N ALA A 216 4.73 -9.39 -2.71
CA ALA A 216 4.13 -8.09 -2.85
C ALA A 216 4.41 -7.18 -1.66
N VAL A 217 4.43 -5.87 -1.92
CA VAL A 217 4.57 -4.82 -0.91
C VAL A 217 3.54 -3.72 -1.12
N ALA A 218 3.22 -2.95 -0.07
CA ALA A 218 2.40 -1.76 -0.17
C ALA A 218 3.26 -0.50 -0.04
N LEU A 219 3.18 0.42 -1.01
CA LEU A 219 3.87 1.71 -0.97
C LEU A 219 2.97 2.78 -0.33
N PRO A 220 3.51 3.72 0.44
CA PRO A 220 2.76 4.87 0.95
C PRO A 220 2.44 5.86 -0.17
N VAL A 221 1.42 6.67 0.04
CA VAL A 221 1.13 7.81 -0.83
C VAL A 221 1.68 9.09 -0.16
N THR A 222 3.00 9.14 0.00
CA THR A 222 3.70 10.29 0.62
C THR A 222 5.02 10.58 -0.09
N TRP A 223 5.27 11.85 -0.43
CA TRP A 223 6.53 12.28 -1.04
C TRP A 223 7.71 12.04 -0.09
N SER A 224 7.50 12.24 1.21
CA SER A 224 8.54 12.00 2.23
C SER A 224 8.97 10.54 2.28
N GLY A 225 8.06 9.58 2.15
CA GLY A 225 8.38 8.15 2.06
C GLY A 225 9.20 7.81 0.82
N PHE A 226 8.86 8.39 -0.32
CA PHE A 226 9.59 8.22 -1.58
C PHE A 226 10.98 8.87 -1.50
N ASN A 227 11.09 10.06 -0.91
CA ASN A 227 12.38 10.74 -0.69
C ASN A 227 13.30 9.93 0.24
N ALA A 228 12.73 9.23 1.21
CA ALA A 228 13.46 8.32 2.09
C ALA A 228 13.94 7.02 1.40
N GLY A 229 13.57 6.80 0.13
CA GLY A 229 14.04 5.66 -0.67
C GLY A 229 13.23 4.38 -0.51
N ILE A 230 11.97 4.46 -0.08
CA ILE A 230 11.15 3.27 0.19
C ILE A 230 10.97 2.37 -1.04
N VAL A 231 10.96 2.93 -2.25
CA VAL A 231 10.87 2.15 -3.49
C VAL A 231 12.17 1.36 -3.71
N GLU A 232 13.29 2.04 -3.58
CA GLU A 232 14.60 1.42 -3.73
C GLU A 232 14.85 0.36 -2.64
N ASP A 233 14.44 0.61 -1.41
CA ASP A 233 14.57 -0.35 -0.30
C ASP A 233 13.66 -1.59 -0.49
N ALA A 234 12.50 -1.41 -1.13
CA ALA A 234 11.59 -2.53 -1.42
C ALA A 234 12.06 -3.40 -2.59
N PHE A 235 12.62 -2.80 -3.64
CA PHE A 235 12.98 -3.51 -4.87
C PHE A 235 14.48 -3.85 -4.96
N GLY A 236 15.34 -3.04 -4.37
CA GLY A 236 16.80 -3.14 -4.49
C GLY A 236 17.38 -4.48 -4.08
N PRO A 237 17.00 -5.08 -2.93
CA PRO A 237 17.45 -6.41 -2.53
C PRO A 237 17.14 -7.53 -3.54
N HIS A 238 16.10 -7.32 -4.37
CA HIS A 238 15.67 -8.27 -5.40
C HIS A 238 16.20 -7.94 -6.81
N LEU A 239 16.86 -6.81 -6.96
CA LEU A 239 17.52 -6.39 -8.20
C LEU A 239 19.04 -6.54 -8.11
N ALA A 240 19.62 -6.37 -6.92
CA ALA A 240 21.04 -6.60 -6.68
C ALA A 240 21.38 -8.07 -6.95
N GLY A 241 22.61 -8.32 -7.39
CA GLY A 241 23.09 -9.65 -7.80
C GLY A 241 22.78 -10.76 -6.78
N ASP A 242 23.12 -11.98 -7.11
CA ASP A 242 22.66 -13.20 -6.43
C ASP A 242 22.94 -13.22 -4.90
N SER A 243 22.06 -12.62 -4.14
CA SER A 243 22.04 -12.67 -2.69
C SER A 243 21.16 -13.84 -2.23
N GLY A 244 21.68 -15.08 -2.32
CA GLY A 244 21.00 -16.24 -1.76
C GLY A 244 19.64 -16.59 -2.39
N GLY A 245 19.49 -16.38 -3.71
CA GLY A 245 18.26 -16.73 -4.42
C GLY A 245 17.11 -15.75 -4.25
N GLN A 246 17.37 -14.52 -3.80
CA GLN A 246 16.33 -13.48 -3.64
C GLN A 246 16.09 -12.65 -4.90
N ARG A 247 16.91 -12.79 -5.94
CA ARG A 247 16.80 -12.03 -7.18
C ARG A 247 15.48 -12.31 -7.90
N ALA A 248 14.75 -11.26 -8.26
CA ALA A 248 13.50 -11.37 -9.00
C ALA A 248 13.77 -11.67 -10.49
N ASP A 249 12.81 -12.31 -11.15
CA ASP A 249 12.78 -12.54 -12.59
C ASP A 249 11.90 -11.51 -13.32
N LEU A 250 11.06 -10.79 -12.58
CA LEU A 250 10.20 -9.70 -13.07
C LEU A 250 9.82 -8.78 -11.90
N ILE A 251 9.83 -7.46 -12.14
CA ILE A 251 9.30 -6.46 -11.21
C ILE A 251 8.15 -5.67 -11.85
N MET A 252 7.12 -5.33 -11.06
CA MET A 252 5.99 -4.54 -11.53
C MET A 252 5.45 -3.65 -10.42
N THR A 253 5.36 -2.34 -10.66
CA THR A 253 4.59 -1.46 -9.79
C THR A 253 3.14 -1.36 -10.27
N ILE A 254 2.18 -1.31 -9.35
CA ILE A 254 0.75 -1.28 -9.66
C ILE A 254 0.11 -0.12 -8.92
N SER A 255 -0.70 0.68 -9.59
CA SER A 255 -1.46 1.76 -8.95
C SER A 255 -2.84 1.94 -9.56
N GLN A 256 -3.72 2.65 -8.84
CA GLN A 256 -5.02 3.03 -9.37
C GLN A 256 -4.86 4.14 -10.41
N GLY A 257 -5.39 3.88 -11.62
CA GLY A 257 -5.48 4.83 -12.71
C GLY A 257 -6.90 5.38 -12.92
N ASN A 258 -7.25 5.60 -14.17
CA ASN A 258 -8.60 6.03 -14.56
C ASN A 258 -9.59 4.86 -14.54
N ARG A 259 -10.86 5.17 -14.29
CA ARG A 259 -11.95 4.19 -14.36
C ARG A 259 -12.08 3.60 -15.75
N GLY A 260 -12.31 2.28 -15.84
CA GLY A 260 -12.71 1.59 -17.04
C GLY A 260 -11.56 1.11 -17.94
N THR A 261 -10.32 1.14 -17.47
CA THR A 261 -9.15 0.66 -18.22
C THR A 261 -8.12 0.00 -17.33
N MET A 262 -7.37 -0.94 -17.90
CA MET A 262 -6.12 -1.49 -17.38
C MET A 262 -4.99 -1.05 -18.33
N ASN A 263 -4.18 -0.08 -17.93
CA ASN A 263 -3.13 0.48 -18.77
C ASN A 263 -1.75 -0.01 -18.34
N ILE A 264 -1.04 -0.65 -19.25
CA ILE A 264 0.40 -0.91 -19.09
C ILE A 264 1.11 0.35 -19.58
N GLU A 265 1.86 1.00 -18.71
CA GLU A 265 2.50 2.27 -19.03
C GLU A 265 3.79 2.01 -19.80
N GLN A 266 3.92 2.56 -21.01
CA GLN A 266 5.13 2.38 -21.79
C GLN A 266 6.29 3.18 -21.22
N TRP A 267 6.05 4.40 -20.72
CA TRP A 267 7.08 5.32 -20.31
C TRP A 267 6.90 5.83 -18.88
N ALA A 268 7.97 5.79 -18.10
CA ALA A 268 8.10 6.55 -16.86
C ALA A 268 8.94 7.81 -17.10
N ALA A 269 8.52 8.93 -16.49
CA ALA A 269 9.15 10.24 -16.61
C ALA A 269 9.94 10.61 -15.35
N ALA A 270 11.06 11.31 -15.50
CA ALA A 270 11.94 11.77 -14.42
C ALA A 270 11.43 13.01 -13.67
N TRP A 271 10.13 13.29 -13.67
CA TRP A 271 9.55 14.52 -13.13
C TRP A 271 8.36 14.26 -12.22
N ARG A 272 8.26 15.05 -11.14
CA ARG A 272 7.10 15.16 -10.25
C ARG A 272 6.25 16.35 -10.62
N GLY A 273 4.92 16.18 -10.65
CA GLY A 273 3.99 17.26 -10.94
C GLY A 273 3.64 18.15 -9.74
N GLY A 274 4.03 17.79 -8.54
CA GLY A 274 3.74 18.57 -7.33
C GLY A 274 2.30 18.45 -6.82
N ASN A 275 1.50 17.48 -7.30
CA ASN A 275 0.18 17.22 -6.74
C ASN A 275 0.29 16.81 -5.26
N PRO A 276 -0.67 17.27 -4.41
CA PRO A 276 -0.66 16.94 -2.99
C PRO A 276 -0.73 15.43 -2.73
N ASP A 277 0.11 14.96 -1.81
CA ASP A 277 0.08 13.60 -1.28
C ASP A 277 -0.87 13.46 -0.08
N ASN A 278 -0.81 12.35 0.66
CA ASN A 278 -1.64 12.16 1.84
C ASN A 278 -1.30 13.09 3.01
N ASN A 279 -0.11 13.67 3.03
CA ASN A 279 0.27 14.73 3.97
C ASN A 279 -0.03 16.15 3.45
N ASN A 280 -0.69 16.26 2.30
CA ASN A 280 -0.96 17.51 1.63
C ASN A 280 0.30 18.27 1.20
N GLU A 281 1.39 17.53 0.98
CA GLU A 281 2.68 18.02 0.49
C GLU A 281 2.80 17.76 -1.00
N GLY A 282 3.55 18.61 -1.71
CA GLY A 282 3.85 18.41 -3.12
C GLY A 282 4.67 19.57 -3.68
N THR A 283 5.74 19.24 -4.39
CA THR A 283 6.62 20.20 -5.06
C THR A 283 6.96 19.68 -6.46
N PRO A 284 6.74 20.48 -7.53
CA PRO A 284 7.15 20.10 -8.87
C PRO A 284 8.68 20.18 -8.98
N GLU A 285 9.30 19.03 -9.25
CA GLU A 285 10.77 18.91 -9.34
C GLU A 285 11.21 17.65 -10.09
N PRO A 286 12.46 17.56 -10.56
CA PRO A 286 13.04 16.29 -10.98
C PRO A 286 13.00 15.26 -9.85
N ILE A 287 12.73 14.00 -10.18
CA ILE A 287 12.68 12.92 -9.18
C ILE A 287 14.05 12.75 -8.53
N PRO A 288 14.19 13.04 -7.22
CA PRO A 288 15.48 12.97 -6.54
C PRO A 288 16.01 11.53 -6.45
N PRO A 289 17.33 11.36 -6.39
CA PRO A 289 17.94 10.06 -6.10
C PRO A 289 17.64 9.64 -4.65
N ALA A 290 17.53 8.34 -4.41
CA ALA A 290 17.49 7.79 -3.05
C ALA A 290 18.92 7.69 -2.49
N ALA A 291 19.10 8.15 -1.26
CA ALA A 291 20.39 8.02 -0.58
C ALA A 291 20.73 6.52 -0.37
N GLY A 292 21.99 6.17 -0.54
CA GLY A 292 22.48 4.80 -0.33
C GLY A 292 22.24 3.82 -1.49
N TRP A 293 21.53 4.24 -2.55
CA TRP A 293 21.32 3.43 -3.73
C TRP A 293 22.04 4.02 -4.96
N PRO A 294 22.62 3.18 -5.84
CA PRO A 294 23.28 3.65 -7.06
C PRO A 294 22.29 4.30 -8.01
N GLN A 295 22.80 5.19 -8.84
CA GLN A 295 22.05 5.89 -9.88
C GLN A 295 22.76 5.71 -11.22
N PRO A 296 22.03 5.60 -12.35
CA PRO A 296 22.66 5.66 -13.67
C PRO A 296 23.21 7.06 -13.94
N ASP A 297 24.31 7.15 -14.68
CA ASP A 297 24.92 8.40 -15.11
C ASP A 297 25.12 8.35 -16.63
N PRO A 298 24.46 9.23 -17.41
CA PRO A 298 23.45 10.19 -16.98
C PRO A 298 22.13 9.54 -16.54
N GLN A 299 21.36 10.23 -15.69
CA GLN A 299 20.02 9.79 -15.36
C GLN A 299 19.09 9.96 -16.58
N PRO A 300 18.33 8.92 -16.98
CA PRO A 300 17.43 9.02 -18.11
C PRO A 300 16.23 9.93 -17.82
N GLU A 301 15.85 10.76 -18.77
CA GLU A 301 14.60 11.57 -18.68
C GLU A 301 13.37 10.68 -18.75
N PHE A 302 13.41 9.63 -19.56
CA PHE A 302 12.36 8.64 -19.67
C PHE A 302 12.93 7.22 -19.57
N ILE A 303 12.16 6.32 -18.96
CA ILE A 303 12.49 4.89 -18.91
C ILE A 303 11.34 4.11 -19.53
N GLU A 304 11.67 3.32 -20.55
CA GLU A 304 10.69 2.46 -21.21
C GLU A 304 10.42 1.18 -20.41
N THR A 305 9.16 0.75 -20.40
CA THR A 305 8.78 -0.54 -19.85
C THR A 305 9.42 -1.70 -20.61
N THR A 306 9.82 -2.71 -19.88
CA THR A 306 10.26 -3.99 -20.44
C THR A 306 9.35 -5.14 -20.02
N LEU A 307 8.17 -4.80 -19.45
CA LEU A 307 7.15 -5.80 -19.14
C LEU A 307 6.73 -6.57 -20.40
N PRO A 308 6.36 -7.85 -20.29
CA PRO A 308 5.80 -8.62 -21.40
C PRO A 308 4.37 -8.16 -21.70
N TYR A 309 4.20 -6.88 -22.05
CA TYR A 309 2.90 -6.21 -22.17
C TYR A 309 2.01 -6.88 -23.24
N GLN A 310 2.60 -7.42 -24.32
CA GLN A 310 1.80 -8.11 -25.32
C GLN A 310 1.14 -9.37 -24.75
N ALA A 311 1.85 -10.17 -23.96
CA ALA A 311 1.28 -11.33 -23.29
C ALA A 311 0.19 -10.97 -22.28
N MET A 312 0.34 -9.81 -21.61
CA MET A 312 -0.71 -9.28 -20.71
C MET A 312 -1.96 -8.86 -21.49
N ILE A 313 -1.82 -8.23 -22.65
CA ILE A 313 -2.93 -7.83 -23.53
C ILE A 313 -3.61 -9.08 -24.12
N ASP A 314 -2.84 -10.04 -24.61
CA ASP A 314 -3.32 -11.28 -25.24
C ASP A 314 -4.01 -12.21 -24.24
N ALA A 315 -3.81 -12.01 -22.93
CA ALA A 315 -4.56 -12.70 -21.89
C ALA A 315 -6.06 -12.35 -21.89
N ARG A 316 -6.47 -11.29 -22.59
CA ARG A 316 -7.87 -10.86 -22.79
C ARG A 316 -8.69 -10.86 -21.51
N THR A 317 -8.10 -10.37 -20.44
CA THR A 317 -8.75 -10.26 -19.13
C THR A 317 -9.93 -9.29 -19.18
N THR A 318 -10.92 -9.50 -18.33
CA THR A 318 -12.15 -8.69 -18.22
C THR A 318 -12.36 -8.23 -16.79
N PRO A 319 -13.20 -7.21 -16.52
CA PRO A 319 -14.16 -6.56 -17.44
C PRO A 319 -13.59 -5.40 -18.26
N TRP A 320 -12.45 -4.83 -17.90
CA TRP A 320 -11.91 -3.64 -18.58
C TRP A 320 -10.87 -4.00 -19.64
N PRO A 321 -10.82 -3.22 -20.75
CA PRO A 321 -9.81 -3.42 -21.78
C PRO A 321 -8.40 -3.17 -21.20
N THR A 322 -7.48 -4.08 -21.54
CA THR A 322 -6.04 -3.94 -21.26
C THR A 322 -5.35 -3.37 -22.49
N ARG A 323 -4.53 -2.34 -22.31
CA ARG A 323 -3.82 -1.67 -23.43
C ARG A 323 -2.46 -1.14 -23.00
N LEU A 324 -1.57 -0.98 -23.98
CA LEU A 324 -0.32 -0.23 -23.80
C LEU A 324 -0.64 1.27 -23.90
N ASN A 325 -0.34 2.02 -22.85
CA ASN A 325 -0.45 3.48 -22.84
C ASN A 325 0.90 4.09 -23.22
N GLN A 326 0.95 4.72 -24.38
CA GLN A 326 2.17 5.28 -24.96
C GLN A 326 2.33 6.79 -24.71
N GLN A 327 1.36 7.43 -24.06
CA GLN A 327 1.35 8.87 -23.87
C GLN A 327 2.51 9.31 -22.98
N ILE A 328 3.20 10.37 -23.44
CA ILE A 328 4.17 11.14 -22.66
C ILE A 328 3.91 12.62 -22.85
N CYS A 329 4.41 13.43 -21.91
CA CYS A 329 4.54 14.88 -22.11
C CYS A 329 5.97 15.29 -21.80
N GLU A 330 6.50 16.25 -22.56
CA GLU A 330 7.88 16.71 -22.46
C GLU A 330 8.00 18.22 -22.72
N TRP A 331 9.02 18.82 -22.15
CA TRP A 331 9.53 20.11 -22.56
C TRP A 331 10.61 19.92 -23.62
N ALA A 332 10.79 20.93 -24.49
CA ALA A 332 12.01 21.02 -25.30
C ALA A 332 13.26 21.16 -24.40
N ALA A 333 14.42 20.81 -24.92
CA ALA A 333 15.66 20.95 -24.17
C ALA A 333 15.82 22.36 -23.59
N ALA A 334 16.21 22.48 -22.35
CA ALA A 334 16.38 23.70 -21.57
C ALA A 334 15.12 24.53 -21.24
N ASP A 335 13.91 24.05 -21.55
CA ASP A 335 12.66 24.77 -21.29
C ASP A 335 11.99 24.41 -19.95
N ARG A 336 12.44 23.36 -19.29
CA ARG A 336 11.91 22.94 -17.98
C ARG A 336 12.28 23.95 -16.89
N PRO A 337 11.32 24.32 -15.98
CA PRO A 337 9.94 23.80 -15.86
C PRO A 337 8.89 24.74 -16.49
N THR A 338 9.25 25.81 -17.14
CA THR A 338 8.35 26.93 -17.51
C THR A 338 7.99 27.02 -18.99
N GLY A 339 8.67 26.26 -19.83
CA GLY A 339 8.42 26.24 -21.27
C GLY A 339 7.12 25.50 -21.66
N PRO A 340 6.71 25.57 -22.93
CA PRO A 340 5.56 24.86 -23.42
C PRO A 340 5.75 23.34 -23.34
N VAL A 341 4.72 22.63 -22.90
CA VAL A 341 4.67 21.17 -22.82
C VAL A 341 4.05 20.61 -24.08
N THR A 342 4.70 19.62 -24.68
CA THR A 342 4.17 18.85 -25.81
C THR A 342 3.85 17.45 -25.37
N CYS A 343 2.59 16.99 -25.59
CA CYS A 343 2.17 15.62 -25.32
C CYS A 343 2.03 14.83 -26.62
N LYS A 344 2.46 13.57 -26.62
CA LYS A 344 2.47 12.69 -27.81
C LYS A 344 2.53 11.21 -27.43
N THR A 345 2.35 10.34 -28.43
CA THR A 345 2.40 8.88 -28.29
C THR A 345 3.50 8.21 -29.13
N THR A 346 4.38 9.02 -29.72
CA THR A 346 5.46 8.55 -30.61
C THR A 346 6.80 8.33 -29.87
N GLY A 347 6.75 8.32 -28.54
CA GLY A 347 7.93 8.21 -27.69
C GLY A 347 8.67 9.55 -27.49
N PRO A 348 9.69 9.59 -26.61
CA PRO A 348 10.45 10.79 -26.28
C PRO A 348 11.22 11.36 -27.47
N THR A 349 11.32 12.70 -27.56
CA THR A 349 12.24 13.36 -28.47
C THR A 349 13.68 13.27 -27.95
N PRO A 350 14.68 13.00 -28.77
CA PRO A 350 16.08 13.09 -28.35
C PRO A 350 16.39 14.46 -27.74
N GLY A 351 16.84 14.47 -26.46
CA GLY A 351 17.14 15.69 -25.71
C GLY A 351 15.90 16.36 -25.07
N GLY A 352 14.70 15.86 -25.28
CA GLY A 352 13.50 16.33 -24.60
C GLY A 352 13.56 16.05 -23.11
N GLN A 353 12.99 16.95 -22.28
CA GLN A 353 12.96 16.84 -20.83
C GLN A 353 11.59 16.36 -20.35
N ALA A 354 11.58 15.33 -19.55
CA ALA A 354 10.35 14.68 -19.08
C ALA A 354 9.47 15.60 -18.21
N GLN A 355 8.17 15.68 -18.55
CA GLN A 355 7.13 16.31 -17.75
C GLN A 355 6.16 15.29 -17.16
N SER A 356 5.75 14.29 -17.95
CA SER A 356 4.96 13.17 -17.46
C SER A 356 5.17 11.93 -18.31
N GLY A 357 5.10 10.75 -17.68
CA GLY A 357 5.01 9.46 -18.36
C GLY A 357 3.57 9.09 -18.65
N GLY A 358 3.34 7.86 -19.12
CA GLY A 358 2.02 7.31 -19.35
C GLY A 358 1.17 7.30 -18.08
N GLY A 359 1.78 7.09 -16.93
CA GLY A 359 1.17 7.16 -15.61
C GLY A 359 1.02 8.57 -15.02
N GLY A 360 1.21 9.63 -15.82
CA GLY A 360 1.18 11.00 -15.34
C GLY A 360 2.52 11.43 -14.73
N ASN A 361 2.47 12.26 -13.68
CA ASN A 361 3.64 12.79 -12.96
C ASN A 361 3.44 12.78 -11.43
N TYR A 362 2.70 11.79 -10.94
CA TYR A 362 2.46 11.56 -9.52
C TYR A 362 3.26 10.34 -9.02
N LEU A 363 3.02 9.90 -7.79
CA LEU A 363 3.74 8.79 -7.15
C LEU A 363 3.65 7.47 -7.93
N SER A 364 2.59 7.26 -8.73
CA SER A 364 2.46 6.12 -9.64
C SER A 364 3.57 6.11 -10.70
N ASN A 365 3.75 7.23 -11.41
CA ASN A 365 4.86 7.41 -12.35
C ASN A 365 6.22 7.28 -11.64
N GLU A 366 6.36 7.90 -10.46
CA GLU A 366 7.60 7.86 -9.71
C GLU A 366 7.96 6.45 -9.24
N SER A 367 6.99 5.63 -8.84
CA SER A 367 7.25 4.24 -8.46
C SER A 367 7.83 3.42 -9.62
N MET A 368 7.30 3.60 -10.84
CA MET A 368 7.84 3.00 -12.04
C MET A 368 9.24 3.54 -12.35
N TYR A 369 9.40 4.85 -12.31
CA TYR A 369 10.68 5.49 -12.63
C TYR A 369 11.78 5.03 -11.66
N ARG A 370 11.56 5.11 -10.34
CA ARG A 370 12.55 4.75 -9.32
C ARG A 370 12.95 3.27 -9.37
N SER A 371 11.97 2.35 -9.44
CA SER A 371 12.26 0.92 -9.49
C SER A 371 13.04 0.54 -10.74
N ASN A 372 12.73 1.14 -11.89
CA ASN A 372 13.43 0.87 -13.14
C ASN A 372 14.75 1.67 -13.26
N ARG A 373 14.85 2.87 -12.71
CA ARG A 373 16.11 3.60 -12.58
C ARG A 373 17.13 2.79 -11.78
N LEU A 374 16.71 2.25 -10.63
CA LEU A 374 17.54 1.37 -9.80
C LEU A 374 17.94 0.10 -10.56
N ARG A 375 17.00 -0.52 -11.30
CA ARG A 375 17.25 -1.69 -12.14
C ARG A 375 18.38 -1.41 -13.17
N LEU A 376 18.34 -0.24 -13.81
CA LEU A 376 19.39 0.20 -14.75
C LEU A 376 20.73 0.43 -14.03
N ALA A 377 20.72 1.12 -12.89
CA ALA A 377 21.93 1.42 -12.11
C ALA A 377 22.63 0.16 -11.60
N LEU A 378 21.88 -0.90 -11.28
CA LEU A 378 22.40 -2.20 -10.83
C LEU A 378 22.78 -3.12 -12.01
N GLY A 379 22.61 -2.70 -13.26
CA GLY A 379 22.86 -3.53 -14.44
C GLY A 379 21.90 -4.71 -14.58
N ALA A 380 20.78 -4.73 -13.87
CA ALA A 380 19.79 -5.81 -13.88
C ALA A 380 18.83 -5.72 -15.09
N THR A 381 19.39 -5.52 -16.29
CA THR A 381 18.62 -5.27 -17.52
C THR A 381 17.91 -6.51 -18.06
N ASP A 382 18.29 -7.71 -17.63
CA ASP A 382 17.65 -8.97 -17.91
C ASP A 382 16.35 -9.21 -17.10
N ILE A 383 16.09 -8.40 -16.06
CA ILE A 383 14.84 -8.40 -15.29
C ILE A 383 13.84 -7.44 -15.95
N PRO A 384 12.73 -7.91 -16.53
CA PRO A 384 11.68 -7.00 -17.00
C PRO A 384 11.09 -6.17 -15.88
N GLY A 385 10.80 -4.89 -16.17
CA GLY A 385 10.21 -3.96 -15.22
C GLY A 385 9.29 -2.94 -15.88
N GLY A 386 8.28 -2.47 -15.12
CA GLY A 386 7.35 -1.46 -15.59
C GLY A 386 6.18 -1.24 -14.63
N HIS A 387 5.08 -0.69 -15.14
CA HIS A 387 3.93 -0.26 -14.35
C HIS A 387 2.60 -0.67 -14.97
N LEU A 388 1.66 -1.04 -14.09
CA LEU A 388 0.28 -1.33 -14.44
C LEU A 388 -0.65 -0.36 -13.69
N HIS A 389 -1.34 0.53 -14.42
CA HIS A 389 -2.49 1.25 -13.92
C HIS A 389 -3.75 0.42 -14.02
N ILE A 390 -4.49 0.30 -12.92
CA ILE A 390 -5.72 -0.47 -12.85
C ILE A 390 -6.94 0.43 -12.65
N SER A 391 -8.13 -0.08 -12.99
CA SER A 391 -9.36 0.70 -12.95
C SER A 391 -9.64 1.27 -11.57
N ALA A 392 -9.99 2.55 -11.50
CA ALA A 392 -10.51 3.18 -10.29
C ALA A 392 -11.86 2.57 -9.88
N LEU A 393 -12.21 2.73 -8.60
CA LEU A 393 -13.44 2.22 -8.00
C LEU A 393 -14.56 3.26 -8.02
N VAL A 394 -15.80 2.79 -8.00
CA VAL A 394 -17.02 3.62 -7.84
C VAL A 394 -17.49 3.53 -6.41
N TYR A 395 -17.57 4.68 -5.74
CA TYR A 395 -17.97 4.78 -4.34
C TYR A 395 -19.49 4.91 -4.18
N PRO A 396 -20.08 4.44 -3.07
CA PRO A 396 -21.49 4.68 -2.76
C PRO A 396 -21.81 6.18 -2.77
N ALA A 397 -22.96 6.55 -3.39
CA ALA A 397 -23.39 7.94 -3.49
C ALA A 397 -23.70 8.57 -2.12
N ASP A 398 -24.22 7.77 -1.18
CA ASP A 398 -24.42 8.20 0.20
C ASP A 398 -23.07 8.20 0.96
N PRO A 399 -22.58 9.38 1.42
CA PRO A 399 -21.29 9.49 2.12
C PRO A 399 -21.27 8.79 3.48
N LEU A 400 -22.41 8.42 4.04
CA LEU A 400 -22.52 7.72 5.32
C LEU A 400 -22.38 6.20 5.18
N VAL A 401 -22.44 5.67 3.96
CA VAL A 401 -22.30 4.23 3.70
C VAL A 401 -20.82 3.88 3.55
N VAL A 402 -20.25 3.23 4.57
CA VAL A 402 -18.84 2.81 4.59
C VAL A 402 -18.64 1.41 3.99
N ILE A 403 -19.60 0.52 4.21
CA ILE A 403 -19.60 -0.86 3.72
C ILE A 403 -20.78 -1.01 2.77
N ASP A 404 -20.51 -1.36 1.51
CA ASP A 404 -21.49 -1.48 0.44
C ASP A 404 -21.15 -2.67 -0.45
N GLN A 405 -22.17 -3.47 -0.83
CA GLN A 405 -21.97 -4.68 -1.62
C GLN A 405 -21.59 -4.40 -3.07
N ALA A 406 -22.12 -3.34 -3.68
CA ALA A 406 -21.79 -2.98 -5.05
C ALA A 406 -20.35 -2.46 -5.13
N PHE A 407 -19.93 -1.65 -4.15
CA PHE A 407 -18.55 -1.21 -4.01
C PHE A 407 -17.58 -2.38 -3.78
N ALA A 408 -17.96 -3.34 -2.95
CA ALA A 408 -17.17 -4.54 -2.71
C ALA A 408 -17.03 -5.40 -3.98
N ALA A 409 -18.12 -5.58 -4.73
CA ALA A 409 -18.11 -6.32 -5.99
C ALA A 409 -17.26 -5.65 -7.07
N ASP A 410 -17.33 -4.33 -7.20
CA ASP A 410 -16.51 -3.54 -8.12
C ASP A 410 -15.01 -3.67 -7.80
N ARG A 411 -14.66 -3.59 -6.50
CA ARG A 411 -13.29 -3.81 -6.03
C ARG A 411 -12.81 -5.23 -6.33
N ALA A 412 -13.63 -6.24 -6.05
CA ALA A 412 -13.29 -7.63 -6.34
C ALA A 412 -12.99 -7.85 -7.82
N GLN A 413 -13.82 -7.33 -8.74
CA GLN A 413 -13.60 -7.44 -10.18
C GLN A 413 -12.27 -6.81 -10.62
N THR A 414 -11.96 -5.60 -10.10
CA THR A 414 -10.69 -4.93 -10.40
C THR A 414 -9.49 -5.73 -9.92
N ILE A 415 -9.56 -6.28 -8.71
CA ILE A 415 -8.49 -7.10 -8.13
C ILE A 415 -8.32 -8.41 -8.91
N GLU A 416 -9.39 -9.11 -9.23
CA GLU A 416 -9.33 -10.37 -9.96
C GLU A 416 -8.71 -10.20 -11.34
N GLN A 417 -9.06 -9.12 -12.05
CA GLN A 417 -8.44 -8.81 -13.33
C GLN A 417 -6.95 -8.44 -13.15
N THR A 418 -6.60 -7.68 -12.12
CA THR A 418 -5.20 -7.35 -11.80
C THR A 418 -4.37 -8.60 -11.54
N ILE A 419 -4.88 -9.54 -10.73
CA ILE A 419 -4.24 -10.83 -10.47
C ILE A 419 -4.03 -11.62 -11.77
N ALA A 420 -5.01 -11.64 -12.66
CA ALA A 420 -4.90 -12.32 -13.94
C ALA A 420 -3.81 -11.71 -14.82
N LEU A 421 -3.67 -10.38 -14.85
CA LEU A 421 -2.63 -9.68 -15.61
C LEU A 421 -1.22 -9.95 -15.03
N VAL A 422 -1.05 -9.91 -13.71
CA VAL A 422 0.23 -10.23 -13.05
C VAL A 422 0.60 -11.69 -13.32
N LYS A 423 -0.35 -12.62 -13.27
CA LYS A 423 -0.13 -14.03 -13.62
C LYS A 423 0.27 -14.21 -15.08
N ALA A 424 -0.33 -13.49 -16.01
CA ALA A 424 0.03 -13.52 -17.42
C ALA A 424 1.46 -13.03 -17.65
N ALA A 425 1.87 -11.94 -16.99
CA ALA A 425 3.25 -11.45 -17.04
C ALA A 425 4.25 -12.48 -16.49
N GLY A 426 3.98 -13.07 -15.34
CA GLY A 426 4.82 -14.10 -14.73
C GLY A 426 4.91 -15.37 -15.57
N ALA A 427 3.80 -15.82 -16.16
CA ALA A 427 3.75 -16.99 -17.03
C ALA A 427 4.57 -16.80 -18.31
N SER A 428 4.50 -15.61 -18.94
CA SER A 428 5.32 -15.26 -20.08
C SER A 428 6.81 -15.32 -19.77
N ARG A 429 7.24 -14.79 -18.62
CA ARG A 429 8.63 -14.85 -18.17
C ARG A 429 9.08 -16.29 -17.90
N ALA A 430 8.21 -17.11 -17.37
CA ALA A 430 8.49 -18.53 -17.13
C ALA A 430 8.62 -19.35 -18.44
N GLY A 431 8.01 -18.91 -19.54
CA GLY A 431 8.10 -19.52 -20.86
C GLY A 431 9.32 -19.11 -21.68
N ALA A 432 9.97 -18.03 -21.31
CA ALA A 432 11.21 -17.55 -21.93
C ALA A 432 12.41 -18.25 -21.30
#